data_c7b0a2b65d3fc9e411db4aa10eed7d15
#
_entry.id   c7b0a2b65d3fc9e411db4aa10eed7d15
#
_cell.length_a   1.000
_cell.length_b   1.000
_cell.length_c   1.000
_cell.angle_alpha   90.00
_cell.angle_beta   90.00
_cell.angle_gamma   90.00
#
_symmetry.space_group_name_H-M   'P 1'
#
loop_
_entity.id
_entity.type
_entity.pdbx_description
1 polymer ?
#
loop_
_entity_poly.entity_id
_entity_poly.type
_entity_poly.pdbx_seq_one_letter_code
_entity_poly.pdbx_strand_id
1 'polypeptide(L)'
;MGFTPLEGLIMGTRCGNVDPDVVTYIQEKEGLTPAEMSKVLNKKSGFLGLSGVSSDARDLNAAANDGNALAKLTLKKLTYDITKFIGAYAAAMNGVDLIVFTGGI
;
A
#
# COMPACT_ATOMS: atom_id res chain seq x y z
N MET A 1 -5.78 -3.92 -9.12
CA MET A 1 -6.61 -2.70 -9.32
C MET A 1 -8.03 -3.12 -9.60
N GLY A 2 -8.98 -2.49 -8.96
CA GLY A 2 -10.41 -2.73 -9.17
C GLY A 2 -11.08 -1.55 -9.86
N PHE A 3 -12.15 -1.02 -9.26
CA PHE A 3 -12.83 0.18 -9.77
C PHE A 3 -11.88 1.39 -9.87
N THR A 4 -10.93 1.50 -8.95
CA THR A 4 -9.86 2.50 -8.99
C THR A 4 -8.49 1.86 -8.73
N PRO A 5 -7.38 2.59 -8.96
CA PRO A 5 -6.05 2.15 -8.55
C PRO A 5 -5.82 2.06 -7.03
N LEU A 6 -6.80 2.42 -6.20
CA LEU A 6 -6.70 2.29 -4.74
C LEU A 6 -6.83 0.84 -4.28
N GLU A 7 -7.57 0.02 -5.03
CA GLU A 7 -7.72 -1.40 -4.68
C GLU A 7 -6.44 -2.17 -5.00
N GLY A 8 -5.98 -2.95 -4.06
CA GLY A 8 -4.81 -3.82 -4.19
C GLY A 8 -3.68 -3.47 -3.23
N LEU A 9 -2.45 -3.55 -3.72
CA LEU A 9 -1.24 -3.25 -2.95
C LEU A 9 -1.12 -1.75 -2.63
N ILE A 10 -0.47 -1.44 -1.53
CA ILE A 10 -0.01 -0.08 -1.28
C ILE A 10 0.95 0.35 -2.39
N MET A 11 0.91 1.64 -2.72
CA MET A 11 1.78 2.27 -3.71
C MET A 11 2.51 3.46 -3.08
N GLY A 12 3.24 4.23 -3.87
CA GLY A 12 3.99 5.39 -3.39
C GLY A 12 3.17 6.34 -2.52
N THR A 13 1.95 6.69 -2.96
CA THR A 13 1.05 7.60 -2.23
C THR A 13 -0.36 7.05 -2.03
N ARG A 14 -0.70 5.90 -2.61
CA ARG A 14 -2.03 5.30 -2.54
C ARG A 14 -2.12 4.26 -1.44
N CYS A 15 -3.25 4.23 -0.74
CA CYS A 15 -3.44 3.42 0.46
C CYS A 15 -3.45 1.90 0.22
N GLY A 16 -3.81 1.43 -0.97
CA GLY A 16 -4.13 0.02 -1.19
C GLY A 16 -5.43 -0.39 -0.47
N ASN A 17 -5.59 -1.69 -0.27
CA ASN A 17 -6.75 -2.22 0.43
C ASN A 17 -6.82 -1.74 1.88
N VAL A 18 -8.00 -1.26 2.27
CA VAL A 18 -8.31 -0.77 3.62
C VAL A 18 -9.75 -1.18 3.95
N ASP A 19 -10.03 -1.38 5.22
CA ASP A 19 -11.41 -1.58 5.69
C ASP A 19 -12.25 -0.34 5.33
N PRO A 20 -13.42 -0.51 4.67
CA PRO A 20 -14.26 0.61 4.25
C PRO A 20 -14.65 1.56 5.40
N ASP A 21 -14.92 1.02 6.58
CA ASP A 21 -15.30 1.81 7.75
C ASP A 21 -14.17 2.70 8.27
N VAL A 22 -12.91 2.35 8.04
CA VAL A 22 -11.78 3.24 8.35
C VAL A 22 -11.88 4.54 7.56
N VAL A 23 -12.33 4.48 6.30
CA VAL A 23 -12.50 5.66 5.45
C VAL A 23 -13.55 6.60 6.00
N THR A 24 -14.74 6.08 6.30
CA THR A 24 -15.85 6.87 6.85
C THR A 24 -15.54 7.38 8.25
N TYR A 25 -14.91 6.57 9.08
CA TYR A 25 -14.49 6.97 10.42
C TYR A 25 -13.52 8.16 10.40
N ILE A 26 -12.47 8.08 9.56
CA ILE A 26 -11.51 9.19 9.44
C ILE A 26 -12.17 10.44 8.87
N GLN A 27 -13.02 10.25 7.85
CA GLN A 27 -13.75 11.35 7.23
C GLN A 27 -14.60 12.12 8.24
N GLU A 28 -15.34 11.41 9.07
CA GLU A 28 -16.16 12.01 10.11
C GLU A 28 -15.30 12.67 11.19
N LYS A 29 -14.31 11.95 11.72
CA LYS A 29 -13.44 12.42 12.80
C LYS A 29 -12.66 13.68 12.43
N GLU A 30 -12.15 13.76 11.22
CA GLU A 30 -11.35 14.88 10.73
C GLU A 30 -12.18 15.96 10.02
N GLY A 31 -13.48 15.76 9.89
CA GLY A 31 -14.39 16.70 9.21
C GLY A 31 -14.08 16.89 7.72
N LEU A 32 -13.67 15.81 7.04
CA LEU A 32 -13.27 15.85 5.64
C LEU A 32 -14.47 15.71 4.70
N THR A 33 -14.47 16.47 3.62
CA THR A 33 -15.36 16.20 2.48
C THR A 33 -14.95 14.90 1.77
N PRO A 34 -15.85 14.26 1.00
CA PRO A 34 -15.48 13.11 0.19
C PRO A 34 -14.29 13.36 -0.75
N ALA A 35 -14.19 14.57 -1.33
CA ALA A 35 -13.06 14.94 -2.20
C ALA A 35 -11.74 15.04 -1.41
N GLU A 36 -11.77 15.59 -0.21
CA GLU A 36 -10.60 15.67 0.67
C GLU A 36 -10.16 14.28 1.13
N MET A 37 -11.11 13.42 1.50
CA MET A 37 -10.81 12.04 1.86
C MET A 37 -10.21 11.26 0.69
N SER A 38 -10.75 11.42 -0.51
CA SER A 38 -10.17 10.84 -1.74
C SER A 38 -8.73 11.31 -1.95
N LYS A 39 -8.42 12.57 -1.68
CA LYS A 39 -7.04 13.09 -1.74
C LYS A 39 -6.13 12.43 -0.71
N VAL A 40 -6.62 12.19 0.51
CA VAL A 40 -5.85 11.45 1.53
C VAL A 40 -5.50 10.06 1.03
N LEU A 41 -6.48 9.30 0.54
CA LEU A 41 -6.29 7.93 0.07
C LEU A 41 -5.34 7.82 -1.14
N ASN A 42 -5.38 8.82 -2.04
CA ASN A 42 -4.62 8.79 -3.29
C ASN A 42 -3.24 9.44 -3.20
N LYS A 43 -3.05 10.47 -2.35
CA LYS A 43 -1.87 11.35 -2.39
C LYS A 43 -1.11 11.44 -1.07
N LYS A 44 -1.70 11.01 0.05
CA LYS A 44 -1.11 11.17 1.38
C LYS A 44 -0.97 9.83 2.13
N SER A 45 -1.19 8.73 1.47
CA SER A 45 -1.13 7.37 2.02
C SER A 45 0.06 6.58 1.45
N GLY A 46 -0.01 5.29 1.43
CA GLY A 46 1.00 4.41 0.84
C GLY A 46 2.36 4.50 1.51
N PHE A 47 3.42 4.39 0.73
CA PHE A 47 4.79 4.47 1.25
C PHE A 47 5.05 5.79 1.96
N LEU A 48 4.62 6.90 1.36
CA LEU A 48 4.76 8.23 1.96
C LEU A 48 4.06 8.30 3.32
N GLY A 49 2.80 7.88 3.39
CA GLY A 49 2.00 7.95 4.61
C GLY A 49 2.50 7.02 5.72
N LEU A 50 2.93 5.81 5.38
CA LEU A 50 3.43 4.84 6.35
C LEU A 50 4.83 5.18 6.86
N SER A 51 5.73 5.58 5.96
CA SER A 51 7.13 5.83 6.32
C SER A 51 7.36 7.23 6.87
N GLY A 52 6.62 8.22 6.40
CA GLY A 52 6.90 9.63 6.63
C GLY A 52 8.19 10.12 5.94
N VAL A 53 8.78 9.31 5.06
CA VAL A 53 10.08 9.60 4.42
C VAL A 53 9.90 9.95 2.95
N SER A 54 9.38 9.00 2.15
CA SER A 54 9.29 9.16 0.70
C SER A 54 8.21 8.26 0.10
N SER A 55 7.76 8.61 -1.09
CA SER A 55 6.91 7.76 -1.94
C SER A 55 7.71 6.82 -2.83
N ASP A 56 9.04 6.89 -2.83
CA ASP A 56 9.94 6.08 -3.65
C ASP A 56 10.54 4.93 -2.83
N ALA A 57 10.41 3.70 -3.34
CA ALA A 57 10.93 2.51 -2.67
C ALA A 57 12.47 2.54 -2.52
N ARG A 58 13.19 3.22 -3.41
CA ARG A 58 14.66 3.36 -3.34
C ARG A 58 15.06 4.18 -2.13
N ASP A 59 14.35 5.28 -1.88
CA ASP A 59 14.58 6.13 -0.69
C ASP A 59 14.24 5.36 0.59
N LEU A 60 13.15 4.56 0.56
CA LEU A 60 12.78 3.71 1.69
C LEU A 60 13.84 2.65 1.98
N ASN A 61 14.43 2.03 0.95
CA ASN A 61 15.52 1.08 1.14
C ASN A 61 16.75 1.74 1.77
N ALA A 62 17.14 2.93 1.29
CA ALA A 62 18.22 3.69 1.88
C ALA A 62 17.95 4.04 3.35
N ALA A 63 16.77 4.60 3.65
CA ALA A 63 16.37 4.93 5.01
C ALA A 63 16.32 3.70 5.94
N ALA A 64 15.83 2.56 5.42
CA ALA A 64 15.77 1.32 6.18
C ALA A 64 17.17 0.77 6.50
N ASN A 65 18.12 0.87 5.58
CA ASN A 65 19.51 0.49 5.80
C ASN A 65 20.17 1.39 6.84
N ASP A 66 19.81 2.66 6.90
CA ASP A 66 20.26 3.62 7.92
C ASP A 66 19.54 3.44 9.26
N GLY A 67 18.67 2.45 9.39
CA GLY A 67 18.01 2.10 10.65
C GLY A 67 16.62 2.69 10.87
N ASN A 68 16.01 3.34 9.88
CA ASN A 68 14.67 3.91 10.01
C ASN A 68 13.61 2.80 10.15
N ALA A 69 12.97 2.73 11.32
CA ALA A 69 12.03 1.67 11.66
C ALA A 69 10.75 1.70 10.81
N LEU A 70 10.23 2.90 10.50
CA LEU A 70 9.01 3.06 9.69
C LEU A 70 9.27 2.73 8.22
N ALA A 71 10.45 3.05 7.69
CA ALA A 71 10.84 2.63 6.35
C ALA A 71 10.93 1.10 6.25
N LYS A 72 11.54 0.44 7.24
CA LYS A 72 11.56 -1.04 7.33
C LYS A 72 10.16 -1.63 7.38
N LEU A 73 9.28 -1.06 8.22
CA LEU A 73 7.90 -1.52 8.35
C LEU A 73 7.14 -1.37 7.03
N THR A 74 7.32 -0.25 6.34
CA THR A 74 6.67 0.01 5.05
C THR A 74 7.06 -1.02 3.98
N LEU A 75 8.35 -1.32 3.86
CA LEU A 75 8.85 -2.35 2.94
C LEU A 75 8.35 -3.74 3.32
N LYS A 76 8.34 -4.06 4.61
CA LYS A 76 7.80 -5.32 5.12
C LYS A 76 6.30 -5.45 4.83
N LYS A 77 5.54 -4.36 4.97
CA LYS A 77 4.10 -4.32 4.64
C LYS A 77 3.87 -4.63 3.16
N LEU A 78 4.64 -4.03 2.26
CA LEU A 78 4.56 -4.31 0.83
C LEU A 78 4.82 -5.80 0.53
N THR A 79 5.91 -6.35 1.05
CA THR A 79 6.26 -7.76 0.86
C THR A 79 5.20 -8.70 1.42
N TYR A 80 4.67 -8.39 2.59
CA TYR A 80 3.60 -9.16 3.23
C TYR A 80 2.32 -9.18 2.37
N ASP A 81 1.93 -8.03 1.83
CA ASP A 81 0.73 -7.95 0.99
C ASP A 81 0.93 -8.69 -0.34
N ILE A 82 2.10 -8.59 -0.97
CA ILE A 82 2.43 -9.37 -2.17
C ILE A 82 2.29 -10.87 -1.88
N THR A 83 2.84 -11.33 -0.76
CA THR A 83 2.75 -12.73 -0.33
C THR A 83 1.29 -13.18 -0.17
N LYS A 84 0.45 -12.33 0.44
CA LYS A 84 -0.99 -12.60 0.58
C LYS A 84 -1.69 -12.73 -0.77
N PHE A 85 -1.41 -11.84 -1.73
CA PHE A 85 -2.01 -11.90 -3.06
C PHE A 85 -1.55 -13.13 -3.84
N ILE A 86 -0.28 -13.49 -3.77
CA ILE A 86 0.24 -14.73 -4.37
C ILE A 86 -0.52 -15.94 -3.80
N GLY A 87 -0.64 -16.02 -2.48
CA GLY A 87 -1.36 -17.11 -1.82
C GLY A 87 -2.85 -17.16 -2.20
N ALA A 88 -3.51 -16.01 -2.24
CA ALA A 88 -4.92 -15.92 -2.61
C ALA A 88 -5.16 -16.38 -4.05
N TYR A 89 -4.34 -15.93 -5.00
CA TYR A 89 -4.47 -16.35 -6.39
C TYR A 89 -4.04 -17.79 -6.64
N ALA A 90 -3.00 -18.26 -5.98
CA ALA A 90 -2.61 -19.67 -6.04
C ALA A 90 -3.75 -20.59 -5.55
N ALA A 91 -4.44 -20.21 -4.47
CA ALA A 91 -5.60 -20.93 -3.99
C ALA A 91 -6.78 -20.86 -4.98
N ALA A 92 -7.08 -19.68 -5.51
CA ALA A 92 -8.17 -19.48 -6.48
C ALA A 92 -7.96 -20.26 -7.79
N MET A 93 -6.69 -20.38 -8.24
CA MET A 93 -6.31 -21.13 -9.44
C MET A 93 -6.09 -22.62 -9.19
N ASN A 94 -6.17 -23.08 -7.94
CA ASN A 94 -5.85 -24.43 -7.53
C ASN A 94 -4.37 -24.83 -7.83
N GLY A 95 -3.48 -23.89 -7.65
CA GLY A 95 -2.05 -24.03 -7.85
C GLY A 95 -1.46 -22.94 -8.77
N VAL A 96 -0.16 -22.88 -8.88
CA VAL A 96 0.57 -21.94 -9.73
C VAL A 96 1.83 -22.62 -10.28
N ASP A 97 2.06 -22.46 -11.60
CA ASP A 97 3.24 -23.01 -12.27
C ASP A 97 4.32 -21.96 -12.50
N LEU A 98 3.93 -20.69 -12.62
CA LEU A 98 4.84 -19.60 -12.93
C LEU A 98 4.39 -18.29 -12.26
N ILE A 99 5.34 -17.58 -11.67
CA ILE A 99 5.15 -16.21 -11.16
C ILE A 99 6.07 -15.28 -11.93
N VAL A 100 5.50 -14.25 -12.54
CA VAL A 100 6.24 -13.23 -13.30
C VAL A 100 6.24 -11.92 -12.52
N PHE A 101 7.43 -11.41 -12.22
CA PHE A 101 7.62 -10.10 -11.61
C PHE A 101 7.89 -9.05 -12.67
N THR A 102 7.25 -7.87 -12.53
CA THR A 102 7.39 -6.74 -13.45
C THR A 102 7.47 -5.42 -12.67
N GLY A 103 7.65 -4.30 -13.38
CA GLY A 103 7.60 -2.98 -12.77
C GLY A 103 8.81 -2.61 -11.90
N GLY A 104 9.97 -3.22 -12.12
CA GLY A 104 11.19 -2.91 -11.38
C GLY A 104 11.29 -3.56 -10.00
N ILE A 105 10.52 -4.60 -9.80
CA ILE A 105 10.56 -5.42 -8.57
C ILE A 105 11.57 -6.56 -8.76
#